data_b4642eac06f8e1bbebfdd3ed58808ed7
#
_entry.id   b4642eac06f8e1bbebfdd3ed58808ed7
#
_cell.length_a   1.000
_cell.length_b   1.000
_cell.length_c   1.000
_cell.angle_alpha   90.00
_cell.angle_beta   90.00
_cell.angle_gamma   90.00
#
_symmetry.space_group_name_H-M   'P 1'
#
loop_
_entity.id
_entity.type
_entity.pdbx_description
1 polymer ?
#
loop_
_entity_poly.entity_id
_entity_poly.type
_entity_poly.pdbx_seq_one_letter_code
_entity_poly.pdbx_strand_id
1 'polypeptide(L)'
;MPKPGPRADSRVSRVASATVVATAIRHHLQTFLAFSDYTSANVRIFGQLPAAVRQRNLAARRRYELLWDTIIERARTGGGVRPAVDTATFRLFLLGAMNATLEWFDPARGDIDRLAARYADLVLDGVLTPAGGME
;
A
#
# COMPACT_ATOMS: atom_id res chain seq x y z
N MET A 1 -19.37 2.39 -33.48
CA MET A 1 -19.31 2.09 -32.04
C MET A 1 -19.67 3.33 -31.25
N PRO A 2 -20.69 3.28 -30.39
CA PRO A 2 -20.94 4.43 -29.51
C PRO A 2 -19.79 4.59 -28.55
N LYS A 3 -19.32 5.83 -28.37
CA LYS A 3 -18.35 6.19 -27.33
C LYS A 3 -18.92 5.79 -25.95
N PRO A 4 -18.17 5.10 -25.10
CA PRO A 4 -18.65 4.85 -23.75
C PRO A 4 -18.95 6.17 -23.05
N GLY A 5 -20.10 6.25 -22.40
CA GLY A 5 -20.51 7.45 -21.70
C GLY A 5 -19.59 7.78 -20.51
N PRO A 6 -19.58 9.04 -20.05
CA PRO A 6 -18.66 9.49 -18.99
C PRO A 6 -18.74 8.69 -17.68
N ARG A 7 -19.85 8.03 -17.40
CA ARG A 7 -20.02 7.17 -16.22
C ARG A 7 -19.30 5.83 -16.32
N ALA A 8 -19.25 5.23 -17.53
CA ALA A 8 -18.54 3.98 -17.77
C ALA A 8 -17.03 4.20 -17.67
N ASP A 9 -16.52 5.30 -18.26
CA ASP A 9 -15.11 5.64 -18.20
C ASP A 9 -14.62 5.90 -16.76
N SER A 10 -15.42 6.59 -15.94
CA SER A 10 -15.06 6.86 -14.54
C SER A 10 -15.05 5.59 -13.68
N ARG A 11 -15.93 4.63 -13.96
CA ARG A 11 -15.94 3.33 -13.27
C ARG A 11 -14.71 2.50 -13.62
N VAL A 12 -14.37 2.42 -14.90
CA VAL A 12 -13.18 1.70 -15.38
C VAL A 12 -11.92 2.32 -14.80
N SER A 13 -11.82 3.64 -14.78
CA SER A 13 -10.70 4.36 -14.19
C SER A 13 -10.56 4.09 -12.69
N ARG A 14 -11.65 4.06 -11.94
CA ARG A 14 -11.65 3.72 -10.50
C ARG A 14 -11.19 2.30 -10.24
N VAL A 15 -11.68 1.34 -11.01
CA VAL A 15 -11.28 -0.08 -10.89
C VAL A 15 -9.80 -0.24 -11.22
N ALA A 16 -9.31 0.38 -12.28
CA ALA A 16 -7.89 0.36 -12.64
C ALA A 16 -7.01 0.96 -11.55
N SER A 17 -7.40 2.09 -10.96
CA SER A 17 -6.69 2.75 -9.86
C SER A 17 -6.64 1.87 -8.62
N ALA A 18 -7.76 1.24 -8.26
CA ALA A 18 -7.84 0.30 -7.13
C ALA A 18 -6.92 -0.91 -7.35
N THR A 19 -6.88 -1.45 -8.56
CA THR A 19 -6.01 -2.58 -8.93
C THR A 19 -4.52 -2.23 -8.77
N VAL A 20 -4.11 -1.02 -9.13
CA VAL A 20 -2.72 -0.56 -8.95
C VAL A 20 -2.35 -0.51 -7.47
N VAL A 21 -3.22 0.03 -6.62
CA VAL A 21 -2.99 0.06 -5.16
C VAL A 21 -2.91 -1.35 -4.58
N ALA A 22 -3.83 -2.23 -4.94
CA ALA A 22 -3.84 -3.62 -4.48
C ALA A 22 -2.57 -4.37 -4.91
N THR A 23 -2.11 -4.17 -6.13
CA THR A 23 -0.87 -4.76 -6.67
C THR A 23 0.35 -4.25 -5.90
N ALA A 24 0.40 -2.96 -5.59
CA ALA A 24 1.48 -2.35 -4.82
C ALA A 24 1.54 -2.90 -3.39
N ILE A 25 0.40 -3.08 -2.73
CA ILE A 25 0.29 -3.71 -1.40
C ILE A 25 0.84 -5.14 -1.45
N ARG A 26 0.41 -5.94 -2.41
CA ARG A 26 0.87 -7.31 -2.57
C ARG A 26 2.37 -7.37 -2.79
N HIS A 27 2.90 -6.56 -3.69
CA HIS A 27 4.32 -6.52 -3.99
C HIS A 27 5.15 -6.12 -2.76
N HIS A 28 4.70 -5.12 -2.01
CA HIS A 28 5.35 -4.70 -0.78
C HIS A 28 5.42 -5.84 0.24
N LEU A 29 4.31 -6.50 0.51
CA LEU A 29 4.24 -7.59 1.48
C LEU A 29 5.06 -8.81 1.04
N GLN A 30 5.01 -9.17 -0.23
CA GLN A 30 5.82 -10.27 -0.76
C GLN A 30 7.31 -10.00 -0.60
N THR A 31 7.77 -8.82 -0.98
CA THR A 31 9.18 -8.44 -0.87
C THR A 31 9.61 -8.30 0.58
N PHE A 32 8.79 -7.66 1.39
CA PHE A 32 9.09 -7.36 2.79
C PHE A 32 9.15 -8.62 3.65
N LEU A 33 8.21 -9.54 3.49
CA LEU A 33 8.12 -10.76 4.27
C LEU A 33 9.02 -11.89 3.76
N ALA A 34 9.34 -11.91 2.47
CA ALA A 34 10.26 -12.89 1.90
C ALA A 34 11.68 -12.77 2.47
N PHE A 35 12.08 -11.55 2.87
CA PHE A 35 13.39 -11.25 3.46
C PHE A 35 13.26 -10.85 4.93
N SER A 36 12.30 -11.41 5.65
CA SER A 36 11.93 -10.98 7.00
C SER A 36 13.11 -10.99 7.98
N ASP A 37 13.97 -12.02 7.94
CA ASP A 37 15.13 -12.12 8.84
C ASP A 37 16.14 -11.01 8.57
N TYR A 38 16.44 -10.75 7.30
CA TYR A 38 17.33 -9.67 6.90
C TYR A 38 16.73 -8.29 7.21
N THR A 39 15.46 -8.11 6.91
CA THR A 39 14.75 -6.85 7.15
C THR A 39 14.62 -6.56 8.65
N SER A 40 14.31 -7.57 9.46
CA SER A 40 14.27 -7.44 10.93
C SER A 40 15.63 -7.05 11.50
N ALA A 41 16.71 -7.68 11.04
CA ALA A 41 18.06 -7.34 11.45
C ALA A 41 18.41 -5.89 11.06
N ASN A 42 18.09 -5.47 9.85
CA ASN A 42 18.29 -4.10 9.38
C ASN A 42 17.56 -3.07 10.23
N VAL A 43 16.30 -3.33 10.56
CA VAL A 43 15.52 -2.43 11.43
C VAL A 43 16.13 -2.31 12.81
N ARG A 44 16.58 -3.43 13.39
CA ARG A 44 17.16 -3.44 14.74
C ARG A 44 18.51 -2.73 14.82
N ILE A 45 19.36 -2.85 13.81
CA ILE A 45 20.70 -2.29 13.79
C ILE A 45 20.78 -0.90 13.15
N PHE A 46 19.70 -0.38 12.60
CA PHE A 46 19.70 0.88 11.85
C PHE A 46 20.28 2.04 12.65
N GLY A 47 19.92 2.16 13.92
CA GLY A 47 20.47 3.19 14.82
C GLY A 47 21.94 3.03 15.14
N GLN A 48 22.52 1.86 14.90
CA GLN A 48 23.94 1.54 15.18
C GLN A 48 24.83 1.67 13.93
N LEU A 49 24.22 1.95 12.75
CA LEU A 49 24.96 2.06 11.50
C LEU A 49 25.77 3.37 11.44
N PRO A 50 26.93 3.39 10.76
CA PRO A 50 27.65 4.62 10.47
C PRO A 50 26.78 5.66 9.79
N ALA A 51 27.02 6.95 10.05
CA ALA A 51 26.19 8.04 9.54
C ALA A 51 26.04 8.02 8.01
N ALA A 52 27.11 7.71 7.25
CA ALA A 52 27.06 7.62 5.80
C ALA A 52 26.14 6.51 5.31
N VAL A 53 26.13 5.36 5.99
CA VAL A 53 25.25 4.22 5.68
C VAL A 53 23.79 4.57 6.03
N ARG A 54 23.56 5.19 7.18
CA ARG A 54 22.23 5.67 7.56
C ARG A 54 21.67 6.67 6.55
N GLN A 55 22.47 7.60 6.08
CA GLN A 55 22.04 8.59 5.07
C GLN A 55 21.65 7.94 3.74
N ARG A 56 22.42 6.94 3.28
CA ARG A 56 22.09 6.18 2.07
C ARG A 56 20.77 5.41 2.23
N ASN A 57 20.56 4.80 3.39
CA ASN A 57 19.33 4.06 3.71
C ASN A 57 18.13 5.01 3.81
N LEU A 58 18.31 6.20 4.39
CA LEU A 58 17.28 7.24 4.44
C LEU A 58 16.91 7.75 3.05
N ALA A 59 17.91 7.94 2.17
CA ALA A 59 17.66 8.36 0.79
C ALA A 59 16.87 7.30 0.01
N ALA A 60 17.21 6.03 0.17
CA ALA A 60 16.47 4.91 -0.43
C ALA A 60 15.04 4.82 0.10
N ARG A 61 14.87 4.97 1.42
CA ARG A 61 13.58 5.00 2.09
C ARG A 61 12.71 6.14 1.58
N ARG A 62 13.29 7.34 1.43
CA ARG A 62 12.56 8.49 0.92
C ARG A 62 12.13 8.30 -0.54
N ARG A 63 12.98 7.72 -1.39
CA ARG A 63 12.59 7.37 -2.77
C ARG A 63 11.40 6.42 -2.80
N TYR A 64 11.38 5.45 -1.90
CA TYR A 64 10.29 4.49 -1.77
C TYR A 64 8.99 5.15 -1.29
N GLU A 65 9.09 6.07 -0.33
CA GLU A 65 7.95 6.88 0.13
C GLU A 65 7.38 7.74 -1.00
N LEU A 66 8.24 8.38 -1.80
CA LEU A 66 7.82 9.17 -2.97
C LEU A 66 7.17 8.31 -4.05
N LEU A 67 7.61 7.07 -4.23
CA LEU A 67 6.96 6.12 -5.12
C LEU A 67 5.53 5.84 -4.65
N TRP A 68 5.33 5.61 -3.37
CA TRP A 68 4.00 5.43 -2.79
C TRP A 68 3.12 6.67 -2.95
N ASP A 69 3.67 7.85 -2.72
CA ASP A 69 2.96 9.11 -2.97
C ASP A 69 2.47 9.21 -4.42
N THR A 70 3.31 8.84 -5.36
CA THR A 70 2.96 8.82 -6.79
C THR A 70 1.81 7.84 -7.07
N ILE A 71 1.87 6.63 -6.50
CA ILE A 71 0.81 5.62 -6.65
C ILE A 71 -0.51 6.14 -6.10
N ILE A 72 -0.49 6.71 -4.90
CA ILE A 72 -1.68 7.25 -4.23
C ILE A 72 -2.28 8.41 -5.02
N GLU A 73 -1.44 9.35 -5.48
CA GLU A 73 -1.89 10.51 -6.25
C GLU A 73 -2.50 10.10 -7.61
N ARG A 74 -1.91 9.13 -8.29
CA ARG A 74 -2.48 8.58 -9.53
C ARG A 74 -3.81 7.89 -9.28
N ALA A 75 -3.92 7.15 -8.19
CA ALA A 75 -5.18 6.51 -7.80
C ALA A 75 -6.25 7.54 -7.46
N ARG A 76 -5.88 8.66 -6.82
CA ARG A 76 -6.78 9.78 -6.56
C ARG A 76 -7.28 10.41 -7.85
N THR A 77 -6.39 10.72 -8.78
CA THR A 77 -6.73 11.28 -10.09
C THR A 77 -7.64 10.35 -10.87
N GLY A 78 -7.41 9.05 -10.78
CA GLY A 78 -8.25 8.03 -11.42
C GLY A 78 -9.59 7.76 -10.71
N GLY A 79 -9.85 8.39 -9.56
CA GLY A 79 -11.09 8.27 -8.79
C GLY A 79 -11.13 7.05 -7.84
N GLY A 80 -10.03 6.31 -7.69
CA GLY A 80 -9.93 5.18 -6.77
C GLY A 80 -9.67 5.57 -5.32
N VAL A 81 -9.13 6.76 -5.09
CA VAL A 81 -8.90 7.34 -3.76
C VAL A 81 -9.74 8.60 -3.64
N ARG A 82 -10.44 8.77 -2.53
CA ARG A 82 -11.28 9.94 -2.27
C ARG A 82 -10.42 11.22 -2.26
N PRO A 83 -10.91 12.34 -2.86
CA PRO A 83 -10.14 13.59 -2.91
C PRO A 83 -9.72 14.13 -1.54
N ALA A 84 -10.51 13.88 -0.49
CA ALA A 84 -10.24 14.36 0.86
C ALA A 84 -9.15 13.58 1.61
N VAL A 85 -8.68 12.45 1.08
CA VAL A 85 -7.62 11.66 1.72
C VAL A 85 -6.29 12.39 1.61
N ASP A 86 -5.64 12.65 2.73
CA ASP A 86 -4.28 13.20 2.77
C ASP A 86 -3.27 12.14 2.38
N THR A 87 -2.49 12.41 1.34
CA THR A 87 -1.53 11.44 0.77
C THR A 87 -0.50 10.99 1.79
N ALA A 88 0.11 11.93 2.52
CA ALA A 88 1.14 11.60 3.52
C ALA A 88 0.58 10.76 4.66
N THR A 89 -0.59 11.12 5.16
CA THR A 89 -1.27 10.37 6.22
C THR A 89 -1.63 8.96 5.76
N PHE A 90 -2.16 8.81 4.56
CA PHE A 90 -2.50 7.51 4.01
C PHE A 90 -1.26 6.63 3.82
N ARG A 91 -0.19 7.19 3.27
CA ARG A 91 1.08 6.48 3.15
C ARG A 91 1.60 5.99 4.49
N LEU A 92 1.65 6.85 5.50
CA LEU A 92 2.12 6.50 6.85
C LEU A 92 1.26 5.40 7.48
N PHE A 93 -0.05 5.52 7.36
CA PHE A 93 -0.98 4.52 7.84
C PHE A 93 -0.75 3.17 7.16
N LEU A 94 -0.68 3.16 5.84
CA LEU A 94 -0.56 1.94 5.05
C LEU A 94 0.80 1.26 5.24
N LEU A 95 1.89 1.99 5.12
CA LEU A 95 3.23 1.45 5.33
C LEU A 95 3.42 1.00 6.78
N GLY A 96 2.91 1.74 7.75
CA GLY A 96 2.95 1.34 9.15
C GLY A 96 2.24 0.02 9.40
N ALA A 97 1.05 -0.15 8.86
CA ALA A 97 0.30 -1.40 8.99
C ALA A 97 1.01 -2.58 8.31
N MET A 98 1.52 -2.37 7.10
CA MET A 98 2.24 -3.42 6.37
C MET A 98 3.56 -3.79 7.05
N ASN A 99 4.32 -2.81 7.52
CA ASN A 99 5.61 -3.06 8.16
C ASN A 99 5.45 -3.76 9.52
N ALA A 100 4.36 -3.50 10.23
CA ALA A 100 4.05 -4.19 11.49
C ALA A 100 3.84 -5.70 11.32
N THR A 101 3.56 -6.18 10.12
CA THR A 101 3.40 -7.62 9.85
C THR A 101 4.64 -8.43 10.17
N LEU A 102 5.83 -7.83 10.17
CA LEU A 102 7.07 -8.52 10.58
C LEU A 102 6.98 -9.08 11.99
N GLU A 103 6.20 -8.46 12.87
CA GLU A 103 6.13 -8.85 14.28
C GLU A 103 5.15 -9.98 14.55
N TRP A 104 4.14 -10.15 13.71
CA TRP A 104 3.06 -11.10 14.01
C TRP A 104 2.75 -12.09 12.90
N PHE A 105 3.15 -11.84 11.65
CA PHE A 105 2.86 -12.75 10.54
C PHE A 105 3.97 -13.79 10.38
N ASP A 106 3.59 -15.06 10.35
CA ASP A 106 4.50 -16.18 10.11
C ASP A 106 4.24 -16.75 8.70
N PRO A 107 5.18 -16.55 7.73
CA PRO A 107 5.03 -17.07 6.37
C PRO A 107 4.92 -18.60 6.30
N ALA A 108 5.42 -19.31 7.31
CA ALA A 108 5.31 -20.78 7.37
C ALA A 108 3.89 -21.25 7.71
N ARG A 109 3.09 -20.38 8.32
CA ARG A 109 1.72 -20.68 8.78
C ARG A 109 0.63 -19.98 7.99
N GLY A 110 0.99 -19.03 7.15
CA GLY A 110 0.03 -18.22 6.42
C GLY A 110 0.48 -17.92 5.01
N ASP A 111 -0.48 -17.49 4.19
CA ASP A 111 -0.29 -17.14 2.79
C ASP A 111 -0.16 -15.62 2.68
N ILE A 112 0.97 -15.14 2.16
CA ILE A 112 1.26 -13.71 1.96
C ILE A 112 0.26 -13.09 0.99
N ASP A 113 -0.10 -13.78 -0.08
CA ASP A 113 -1.04 -13.26 -1.08
C ASP A 113 -2.43 -13.08 -0.49
N ARG A 114 -2.84 -13.99 0.39
CA ARG A 114 -4.11 -13.87 1.12
C ARG A 114 -4.10 -12.68 2.09
N LEU A 115 -3.01 -12.49 2.80
CA LEU A 115 -2.82 -11.32 3.67
C LEU A 115 -2.91 -10.03 2.86
N ALA A 116 -2.21 -9.97 1.73
CA ALA A 116 -2.22 -8.81 0.83
C ALA A 116 -3.62 -8.50 0.32
N ALA A 117 -4.37 -9.53 -0.08
CA ALA A 117 -5.76 -9.38 -0.54
C ALA A 117 -6.66 -8.81 0.56
N ARG A 118 -6.50 -9.26 1.81
CA ARG A 118 -7.24 -8.74 2.97
C ARG A 118 -6.88 -7.30 3.28
N TYR A 119 -5.61 -6.95 3.21
CA TYR A 119 -5.16 -5.56 3.39
C TYR A 119 -5.70 -4.64 2.31
N ALA A 120 -5.65 -5.09 1.05
CA ALA A 120 -6.21 -4.34 -0.06
C ALA A 120 -7.72 -4.11 0.11
N ASP A 121 -8.46 -5.13 0.51
CA ASP A 121 -9.88 -5.05 0.78
C ASP A 121 -10.21 -4.01 1.86
N LEU A 122 -9.50 -4.06 3.00
CA LEU A 122 -9.69 -3.09 4.09
C LEU A 122 -9.37 -1.66 3.66
N VAL A 123 -8.32 -1.48 2.87
CA VAL A 123 -7.86 -0.16 2.43
C VAL A 123 -8.81 0.43 1.38
N LEU A 124 -9.28 -0.38 0.44
CA LEU A 124 -10.07 0.09 -0.69
C LEU A 124 -11.56 0.19 -0.36
N ASP A 125 -12.08 -0.74 0.42
CA ASP A 125 -13.51 -0.82 0.75
C ASP A 125 -13.82 -0.32 2.17
N GLY A 126 -12.80 -0.23 3.03
CA GLY A 126 -12.96 0.18 4.42
C GLY A 126 -13.65 -0.88 5.29
N VAL A 127 -14.04 -0.50 6.49
CA VAL A 127 -14.64 -1.41 7.48
C VAL A 127 -16.11 -1.13 7.72
N LEU A 128 -16.59 0.04 7.33
CA LEU A 128 -17.98 0.42 7.53
C LEU A 128 -18.84 0.01 6.33
N THR A 129 -20.03 -0.46 6.61
CA THR A 129 -21.02 -0.69 5.56
C THR A 129 -21.37 0.65 4.89
N PRO A 130 -21.34 0.72 3.54
CA PRO A 130 -21.70 1.94 2.83
C PRO A 130 -23.08 2.44 3.22
N ALA A 131 -23.23 3.77 3.39
CA ALA A 131 -24.53 4.39 3.64
C ALA A 131 -25.45 4.16 2.43
N GLY A 132 -26.65 3.63 2.63
CA GLY A 132 -27.59 3.30 1.55
C GLY A 132 -27.42 1.90 0.95
N GLY A 133 -26.54 1.07 1.48
CA GLY A 133 -26.31 -0.31 1.02
C GLY A 133 -27.28 -1.34 1.60
N MET A 134 -28.46 -0.91 2.00
CA MET A 134 -29.52 -1.78 2.51
C MET A 134 -30.64 -1.99 1.50
N GLU A 135 -30.31 -2.25 0.25
CA GLU A 135 -31.30 -2.74 -0.73
C GLU A 135 -31.06 -4.20 -1.07
#